data_cb03fe9835ec2699af547a4ffca0f55e
#
_entry.id   cb03fe9835ec2699af547a4ffca0f55e
#
_cell.length_a   1.000
_cell.length_b   1.000
_cell.length_c   1.000
_cell.angle_alpha   90.00
_cell.angle_beta   90.00
_cell.angle_gamma   90.00
#
_symmetry.space_group_name_H-M   'P 1'
#
loop_
_entity.id
_entity.type
_entity.pdbx_description
1 polymer ?
#
loop_
_entity_poly.entity_id
_entity_poly.type
_entity_poly.pdbx_seq_one_letter_code
_entity_poly.pdbx_strand_id
1 'polypeptide(L)' 'LSDFVFAFGCVPSVCQFLELCQSPEGGFGGGPGQYPHLAPTYAAVNALCIIGTEEAYDIINRYSESQQ' A
#
# COMPACT_ATOMS: atom_id res chain seq x y z
N LEU A 1 8.85 -0.11 11.37
CA LEU A 1 8.16 -0.89 10.35
C LEU A 1 7.87 -2.32 10.77
N SER A 2 8.82 -2.97 11.46
CA SER A 2 8.54 -4.31 11.97
C SER A 2 7.44 -4.28 13.04
N ASP A 3 7.39 -3.23 13.85
CA ASP A 3 6.33 -3.05 14.81
C ASP A 3 4.99 -2.82 14.13
N PHE A 4 5.00 -2.08 13.03
CA PHE A 4 3.79 -1.85 12.24
C PHE A 4 3.23 -3.16 11.69
N VAL A 5 4.09 -3.97 11.09
CA VAL A 5 3.69 -5.26 10.53
C VAL A 5 3.20 -6.19 11.62
N PHE A 6 3.91 -6.21 12.75
CA PHE A 6 3.53 -7.04 13.90
C PHE A 6 2.16 -6.63 14.45
N ALA A 7 1.90 -5.33 14.54
CA ALA A 7 0.66 -4.82 15.10
C ALA A 7 -0.55 -5.22 14.25
N PHE A 8 -0.38 -5.38 12.96
CA PHE A 8 -1.47 -5.81 12.08
C PHE A 8 -1.59 -7.33 11.99
N GLY A 9 -0.68 -8.05 12.60
CA GLY A 9 -0.78 -9.48 12.79
C GLY A 9 -0.24 -10.33 11.65
N CYS A 10 -0.61 -10.07 10.41
CA CYS A 10 -0.14 -10.87 9.29
C CYS A 10 -0.02 -10.03 8.02
N VAL A 11 0.87 -10.49 7.16
CA VAL A 11 1.20 -9.81 5.90
C VAL A 11 -0.01 -9.66 4.97
N PRO A 12 -0.84 -10.71 4.76
CA PRO A 12 -2.01 -10.55 3.89
C PRO A 12 -2.97 -9.47 4.35
N SER A 13 -3.14 -9.31 5.67
CA SER A 13 -4.03 -8.26 6.20
C SER A 13 -3.47 -6.87 5.90
N VAL A 14 -2.16 -6.70 5.99
CA VAL A 14 -1.52 -5.43 5.66
C VAL A 14 -1.70 -5.11 4.19
N CYS A 15 -1.47 -6.09 3.31
CA CYS A 15 -1.67 -5.91 1.87
C CYS A 15 -3.10 -5.53 1.54
N GLN A 16 -4.07 -6.20 2.15
CA GLN A 16 -5.48 -5.90 1.94
C GLN A 16 -5.82 -4.48 2.37
N PHE A 17 -5.31 -4.05 3.52
CA PHE A 17 -5.54 -2.70 4.00
C PHE A 17 -4.95 -1.67 3.02
N LEU A 18 -3.73 -1.88 2.58
CA LEU A 18 -3.08 -0.95 1.67
C LEU A 18 -3.78 -0.92 0.31
N GLU A 19 -4.29 -2.06 -0.14
CA GLU A 19 -5.07 -2.10 -1.37
C GLU A 19 -6.34 -1.25 -1.26
N LEU A 20 -6.99 -1.29 -0.10
CA LEU A 20 -8.17 -0.46 0.14
C LEU A 20 -7.83 1.03 0.18
N CYS A 21 -6.61 1.37 0.56
CA CYS A 21 -6.14 2.75 0.59
C CYS A 21 -5.75 3.26 -0.80
N GLN A 22 -5.58 2.37 -1.76
CA GLN A 22 -5.14 2.74 -3.10
C GLN A 22 -6.26 3.43 -3.86
N SER A 23 -5.93 4.54 -4.51
CA SER A 23 -6.88 5.27 -5.34
C SER A 23 -6.88 4.70 -6.76
N PRO A 24 -8.05 4.56 -7.39
CA PRO A 24 -8.09 4.18 -8.82
C PRO A 24 -7.44 5.23 -9.72
N GLU A 25 -7.31 6.46 -9.25
CA GLU A 25 -6.68 7.53 -10.01
C GLU A 25 -5.17 7.60 -9.77
N GLY A 26 -4.66 6.81 -8.83
CA GLY A 26 -3.24 6.75 -8.52
C GLY A 26 -2.94 7.17 -7.10
N GLY A 27 -1.89 6.55 -6.52
CA GLY A 27 -1.46 6.86 -5.18
C GLY A 27 -2.29 6.21 -4.10
N PHE A 28 -1.95 6.51 -2.85
CA PHE A 28 -2.56 5.93 -1.67
C PHE A 28 -2.97 7.02 -0.70
N GLY A 29 -4.14 6.84 -0.08
CA GLY A 29 -4.58 7.70 1.01
C GLY A 29 -4.13 7.17 2.36
N GLY A 30 -4.40 7.93 3.41
CA GLY A 30 -4.08 7.54 4.78
C GLY A 30 -5.01 6.47 5.35
N GLY A 31 -6.10 6.17 4.65
CA GLY A 31 -7.05 5.13 5.00
C GLY A 31 -7.97 4.87 3.83
N PRO A 32 -8.83 3.83 3.93
CA PRO A 32 -9.78 3.53 2.85
C PRO A 32 -10.68 4.72 2.55
N GLY A 33 -10.79 5.09 1.30
CA GLY A 33 -11.64 6.19 0.85
C GLY A 33 -11.07 7.57 1.10
N GLN A 34 -9.90 7.69 1.69
CA GLN A 34 -9.26 8.98 1.89
C GLN A 34 -8.54 9.43 0.63
N TYR A 35 -8.42 10.74 0.50
CA TYR A 35 -7.79 11.34 -0.66
C TYR A 35 -6.30 10.96 -0.70
N PRO A 36 -5.79 10.50 -1.85
CA PRO A 36 -4.38 10.13 -1.95
C PRO A 36 -3.47 11.37 -1.93
N HIS A 37 -2.33 11.25 -1.27
CA HIS A 37 -1.32 12.27 -1.32
C HIS A 37 0.05 11.65 -1.04
N LEU A 38 1.10 12.46 -1.13
CA LEU A 38 2.47 11.97 -1.21
C LEU A 38 2.90 11.16 0.00
N ALA A 39 2.60 11.63 1.21
CA ALA A 39 3.09 10.99 2.42
C ALA A 39 2.57 9.54 2.57
N PRO A 40 1.26 9.29 2.52
CA PRO A 40 0.78 7.90 2.62
C PRO A 40 1.15 7.07 1.41
N THR A 41 1.27 7.67 0.22
CA THR A 41 1.71 6.95 -0.97
C THR A 41 3.11 6.41 -0.78
N TYR A 42 4.01 7.25 -0.30
CA TYR A 42 5.39 6.86 -0.06
C TYR A 42 5.48 5.75 0.98
N ALA A 43 4.74 5.91 2.08
CA ALA A 43 4.72 4.92 3.15
C ALA A 43 4.17 3.58 2.67
N ALA A 44 3.10 3.60 1.88
CA ALA A 44 2.48 2.39 1.38
C ALA A 44 3.42 1.63 0.44
N VAL A 45 4.06 2.34 -0.50
CA VAL A 45 4.99 1.71 -1.43
C VAL A 45 6.16 1.10 -0.69
N ASN A 46 6.72 1.82 0.29
CA ASN A 46 7.82 1.29 1.09
C ASN A 46 7.40 0.03 1.85
N ALA A 47 6.23 0.05 2.47
CA ALA A 47 5.73 -1.11 3.21
C ALA A 47 5.56 -2.32 2.29
N LEU A 48 5.00 -2.12 1.11
CA LEU A 48 4.80 -3.18 0.14
C LEU A 48 6.13 -3.76 -0.34
N CYS A 49 7.13 -2.92 -0.54
CA CYS A 49 8.47 -3.39 -0.92
C CYS A 49 9.09 -4.27 0.17
N ILE A 50 8.90 -3.89 1.43
CA ILE A 50 9.43 -4.65 2.56
C ILE A 50 8.71 -5.99 2.68
N ILE A 51 7.40 -6.01 2.48
CA ILE A 51 6.61 -7.24 2.51
C ILE A 51 7.09 -8.22 1.45
N GLY A 52 7.27 -7.75 0.21
CA GLY A 52 7.93 -8.51 -0.84
C GLY A 52 7.19 -9.73 -1.38
N THR A 53 5.88 -9.83 -1.14
CA THR A 53 5.08 -10.92 -1.69
C THR A 53 4.58 -10.57 -3.10
N GLU A 54 4.11 -11.59 -3.83
CA GLU A 54 3.53 -11.36 -5.15
C GLU A 54 2.32 -10.42 -5.07
N GLU A 55 1.51 -10.58 -4.04
CA GLU A 55 0.36 -9.71 -3.81
C GLU A 55 0.81 -8.26 -3.64
N ALA A 56 1.88 -8.04 -2.86
CA ALA A 56 2.42 -6.71 -2.64
C ALA A 56 2.95 -6.12 -3.95
N TYR A 57 3.64 -6.92 -4.75
CA TYR A 57 4.15 -6.44 -6.03
C TYR A 57 3.04 -6.12 -7.02
N ASP A 58 1.94 -6.87 -6.99
CA ASP A 58 0.78 -6.56 -7.83
C ASP A 58 0.21 -5.19 -7.50
N ILE A 59 0.15 -4.86 -6.21
CA ILE A 59 -0.35 -3.55 -5.78
C ILE A 59 0.61 -2.45 -6.25
N ILE A 60 1.92 -2.67 -6.13
CA ILE A 60 2.92 -1.73 -6.60
C ILE A 60 2.81 -1.54 -8.10
N ASN A 61 2.61 -2.62 -8.84
CA ASN A 61 2.50 -2.55 -10.29
C ASN A 61 1.28 -1.72 -10.72
N ARG A 62 0.16 -1.86 -10.03
CA ARG A 62 -1.02 -1.05 -10.31
C ARG A 62 -0.75 0.43 -10.07
N TYR A 63 -0.01 0.75 -9.01
CA TYR A 63 0.39 2.12 -8.74
C TYR A 63 1.29 2.64 -9.85
N SER A 64 2.27 1.86 -10.26
CA SER A 64 3.20 2.25 -11.32
C SER A 64 2.47 2.51 -12.64
N GLU A 65 1.53 1.64 -12.99
CA GLU A 65 0.74 1.81 -14.21
C GLU A 65 -0.10 3.09 -14.17
N SER A 66 -0.64 3.42 -13.01
CA SER A 66 -1.48 4.62 -12.88
C SER A 66 -0.67 5.90 -12.99
N GLN A 67 0.65 5.83 -12.84
CA GLN A 67 1.52 7.00 -12.98
C GLN A 67 1.97 7.25 -14.43
N GLN A 68 1.66 6.34 -15.32
CA GLN A 68 1.95 6.51 -16.74
C GLN A 68 0.82 7.26 -17.42
#